data_6bae51678018542667c83eb8b3d34d8d
#
_entry.id   6bae51678018542667c83eb8b3d34d8d
#
_cell.length_a   1.000
_cell.length_b   1.000
_cell.length_c   1.000
_cell.angle_alpha   90.00
_cell.angle_beta   90.00
_cell.angle_gamma   90.00
#
_symmetry.space_group_name_H-M   'P 1'
#
loop_
_entity.id
_entity.type
_entity.pdbx_description
1 polymer ?
#
loop_
_entity_poly.entity_id
_entity_poly.type
_entity_poly.pdbx_seq_one_letter_code
_entity_poly.pdbx_strand_id
1 'polypeptide(L)'
;MPYYYNHFRKPKLGNFLKVRDLAIESRAKMPNPGFVTATISHPQPALGSNIIVSTTIFDSAEEMDKVLAYSDTNDEILERIQEVDALCESSASVIGQVLHNTGVPEGFTPKICVRDTVTAADGKLGDLIAFLSEAIQTEWGGVPRSANVSVPLGRMNFNSIRATFFYESLADMEKANIDLISNTAMVSKFVEVRAAPQVRVVSRVVSYTPRTS
;
A
#
# COMPACT_ATOMS: atom_id res chain seq x y z
N MET A 1 16.47 -1.54 -6.48
CA MET A 1 15.38 -1.05 -5.62
C MET A 1 14.10 -1.75 -6.03
N PRO A 2 13.29 -2.25 -5.07
CA PRO A 2 12.06 -2.95 -5.40
C PRO A 2 10.99 -2.00 -5.98
N TYR A 3 10.10 -2.58 -6.77
CA TYR A 3 8.93 -1.91 -7.33
C TYR A 3 7.67 -2.59 -6.83
N TYR A 4 6.54 -1.89 -6.92
CA TYR A 4 5.24 -2.48 -6.66
C TYR A 4 4.26 -2.14 -7.76
N TYR A 5 3.33 -3.06 -8.00
CA TYR A 5 2.15 -2.88 -8.82
C TYR A 5 0.92 -3.05 -7.92
N ASN A 6 0.11 -2.02 -7.83
CA ASN A 6 -1.16 -2.03 -7.12
C ASN A 6 -2.30 -2.03 -8.11
N HIS A 7 -3.20 -2.98 -8.00
CA HIS A 7 -4.46 -2.97 -8.72
C HIS A 7 -5.60 -2.68 -7.74
N PHE A 8 -6.21 -1.51 -7.90
CA PHE A 8 -7.34 -1.03 -7.10
C PHE A 8 -8.63 -1.43 -7.78
N ARG A 9 -9.58 -1.99 -7.02
CA ARG A 9 -10.91 -2.35 -7.48
C ARG A 9 -11.95 -1.84 -6.50
N LYS A 10 -12.95 -1.12 -7.02
CA LYS A 10 -14.16 -0.73 -6.29
C LYS A 10 -15.30 -1.63 -6.75
N PRO A 11 -15.66 -2.68 -6.00
CA PRO A 11 -16.75 -3.59 -6.37
C PRO A 11 -18.09 -2.87 -6.46
N LYS A 12 -18.93 -3.28 -7.40
CA LYS A 12 -20.37 -2.92 -7.41
C LYS A 12 -21.04 -3.44 -6.15
N LEU A 13 -22.14 -2.80 -5.76
CA LEU A 13 -22.92 -3.24 -4.60
C LEU A 13 -23.30 -4.73 -4.72
N GLY A 14 -23.04 -5.48 -3.66
CA GLY A 14 -23.27 -6.92 -3.60
C GLY A 14 -22.11 -7.79 -4.12
N ASN A 15 -21.14 -7.26 -4.83
CA ASN A 15 -20.04 -8.04 -5.42
C ASN A 15 -18.75 -8.05 -4.57
N PHE A 16 -18.72 -7.39 -3.42
CA PHE A 16 -17.50 -7.23 -2.62
C PHE A 16 -16.81 -8.57 -2.31
N LEU A 17 -17.53 -9.54 -1.78
CA LEU A 17 -16.95 -10.84 -1.42
C LEU A 17 -16.43 -11.56 -2.65
N LYS A 18 -17.18 -11.56 -3.75
CA LYS A 18 -16.77 -12.22 -4.99
C LYS A 18 -15.49 -11.60 -5.55
N VAL A 19 -15.41 -10.26 -5.62
CA VAL A 19 -14.20 -9.57 -6.12
C VAL A 19 -13.00 -9.81 -5.19
N ARG A 20 -13.21 -9.81 -3.86
CA ARG A 20 -12.17 -10.14 -2.88
C ARG A 20 -11.60 -11.54 -3.12
N ASP A 21 -12.46 -12.54 -3.24
CA ASP A 21 -12.06 -13.94 -3.37
C ASP A 21 -11.34 -14.19 -4.71
N LEU A 22 -11.82 -13.57 -5.79
CA LEU A 22 -11.15 -13.59 -7.08
C LEU A 22 -9.78 -12.89 -7.06
N ALA A 23 -9.64 -11.79 -6.31
CA ALA A 23 -8.36 -11.11 -6.13
C ALA A 23 -7.36 -11.98 -5.34
N ILE A 24 -7.82 -12.67 -4.30
CA ILE A 24 -7.01 -13.62 -3.53
C ILE A 24 -6.55 -14.79 -4.41
N GLU A 25 -7.47 -15.39 -5.17
CA GLU A 25 -7.17 -16.49 -6.10
C GLU A 25 -6.13 -16.07 -7.16
N SER A 26 -6.35 -14.92 -7.80
CA SER A 26 -5.42 -14.39 -8.80
C SER A 26 -4.05 -14.10 -8.19
N ARG A 27 -4.00 -13.55 -6.97
CA ARG A 27 -2.75 -13.29 -6.26
C ARG A 27 -2.00 -14.57 -5.92
N ALA A 28 -2.69 -15.64 -5.52
CA ALA A 28 -2.08 -16.92 -5.18
C ALA A 28 -1.41 -17.63 -6.37
N LYS A 29 -1.82 -17.32 -7.60
CA LYS A 29 -1.21 -17.86 -8.82
C LYS A 29 0.08 -17.14 -9.24
N MET A 30 0.38 -15.97 -8.66
CA MET A 30 1.58 -15.20 -9.01
C MET A 30 2.78 -15.65 -8.16
N PRO A 31 3.96 -15.88 -8.78
CA PRO A 31 5.14 -16.31 -8.04
C PRO A 31 5.74 -15.19 -7.16
N ASN A 32 5.51 -13.95 -7.53
CA ASN A 32 6.05 -12.78 -6.83
C ASN A 32 5.45 -12.62 -5.43
N PRO A 33 6.19 -12.07 -4.45
CA PRO A 33 5.63 -11.70 -3.16
C PRO A 33 4.55 -10.62 -3.30
N GLY A 34 3.62 -10.57 -2.35
CA GLY A 34 2.58 -9.57 -2.37
C GLY A 34 1.43 -9.86 -1.42
N PHE A 35 0.36 -9.08 -1.55
CA PHE A 35 -0.77 -9.18 -0.62
C PHE A 35 -2.05 -8.59 -1.25
N VAL A 36 -3.18 -8.98 -0.68
CA VAL A 36 -4.49 -8.39 -0.98
C VAL A 36 -5.01 -7.71 0.28
N THR A 37 -5.50 -6.49 0.11
CA THR A 37 -6.12 -5.72 1.20
C THR A 37 -7.57 -5.35 0.87
N ALA A 38 -8.40 -5.34 1.90
CA ALA A 38 -9.75 -4.80 1.86
C ALA A 38 -9.83 -3.57 2.78
N THR A 39 -10.24 -2.43 2.24
CA THR A 39 -10.29 -1.16 2.98
C THR A 39 -11.33 -1.21 4.09
N ILE A 40 -10.92 -0.84 5.31
CA ILE A 40 -11.79 -0.69 6.49
C ILE A 40 -12.21 0.77 6.66
N SER A 41 -11.27 1.70 6.46
CA SER A 41 -11.50 3.13 6.65
C SER A 41 -10.80 3.96 5.58
N HIS A 42 -11.53 4.91 5.01
CA HIS A 42 -11.04 5.86 4.01
C HIS A 42 -11.52 7.26 4.37
N PRO A 43 -10.65 8.31 4.32
CA PRO A 43 -11.02 9.67 4.73
C PRO A 43 -12.01 10.35 3.78
N GLN A 44 -12.19 9.83 2.57
CA GLN A 44 -13.19 10.30 1.62
C GLN A 44 -14.35 9.31 1.55
N PRO A 45 -15.48 9.57 2.23
CA PRO A 45 -16.62 8.63 2.28
C PRO A 45 -17.18 8.28 0.89
N ALA A 46 -17.11 9.21 -0.08
CA ALA A 46 -17.56 8.98 -1.45
C ALA A 46 -16.76 7.89 -2.19
N LEU A 47 -15.49 7.66 -1.81
CA LEU A 47 -14.69 6.56 -2.35
C LEU A 47 -15.02 5.23 -1.68
N GLY A 48 -15.68 5.27 -0.52
CA GLY A 48 -16.20 4.12 0.19
C GLY A 48 -15.13 3.25 0.88
N SER A 49 -15.59 2.41 1.81
CA SER A 49 -14.78 1.44 2.53
C SER A 49 -14.61 0.11 1.77
N ASN A 50 -15.10 0.01 0.53
CA ASN A 50 -15.18 -1.25 -0.20
C ASN A 50 -14.13 -1.38 -1.30
N ILE A 51 -12.94 -0.80 -1.11
CA ILE A 51 -11.85 -0.92 -2.09
C ILE A 51 -11.02 -2.16 -1.76
N ILE A 52 -10.79 -2.98 -2.78
CA ILE A 52 -9.87 -4.11 -2.74
C ILE A 52 -8.61 -3.71 -3.50
N VAL A 53 -7.45 -3.92 -2.89
CA VAL A 53 -6.16 -3.64 -3.52
C VAL A 53 -5.33 -4.90 -3.54
N SER A 54 -5.00 -5.37 -4.74
CA SER A 54 -4.01 -6.41 -4.97
C SER A 54 -2.65 -5.76 -5.20
N THR A 55 -1.66 -6.15 -4.41
CA THR A 55 -0.28 -5.63 -4.51
C THR A 55 0.66 -6.75 -4.90
N THR A 56 1.46 -6.54 -5.92
CA THR A 56 2.57 -7.41 -6.33
C THR A 56 3.87 -6.63 -6.18
N ILE A 57 4.92 -7.28 -5.66
CA ILE A 57 6.23 -6.68 -5.43
C ILE A 57 7.23 -7.32 -6.40
N PHE A 58 8.09 -6.50 -6.98
CA PHE A 58 9.13 -6.89 -7.94
C PHE A 58 10.49 -6.41 -7.45
N ASP A 59 11.54 -7.15 -7.75
CA ASP A 59 12.90 -6.80 -7.37
C ASP A 59 13.50 -5.71 -8.26
N SER A 60 13.01 -5.60 -9.50
CA SER A 60 13.45 -4.60 -10.47
C SER A 60 12.33 -4.16 -11.41
N ALA A 61 12.55 -3.05 -12.12
CA ALA A 61 11.67 -2.59 -13.19
C ALA A 61 11.62 -3.60 -14.34
N GLU A 62 12.75 -4.22 -14.67
CA GLU A 62 12.84 -5.23 -15.76
C GLU A 62 12.01 -6.47 -15.46
N GLU A 63 11.99 -6.92 -14.19
CA GLU A 63 11.11 -8.02 -13.77
C GLU A 63 9.65 -7.62 -13.91
N MET A 64 9.30 -6.43 -13.47
CA MET A 64 7.93 -5.90 -13.59
C MET A 64 7.51 -5.82 -15.06
N ASP A 65 8.36 -5.27 -15.95
CA ASP A 65 8.08 -5.16 -17.38
C ASP A 65 7.83 -6.52 -18.01
N LYS A 66 8.62 -7.55 -17.68
CA LYS A 66 8.44 -8.92 -18.17
C LYS A 66 7.07 -9.49 -17.78
N VAL A 67 6.67 -9.29 -16.52
CA VAL A 67 5.39 -9.80 -16.02
C VAL A 67 4.22 -9.04 -16.63
N LEU A 68 4.32 -7.73 -16.79
CA LEU A 68 3.27 -6.93 -17.43
C LEU A 68 3.13 -7.29 -18.92
N ALA A 69 4.25 -7.37 -19.64
CA ALA A 69 4.23 -7.78 -21.06
C ALA A 69 3.65 -9.18 -21.26
N TYR A 70 3.95 -10.14 -20.37
CA TYR A 70 3.33 -11.45 -20.40
C TYR A 70 1.82 -11.38 -20.15
N SER A 71 1.39 -10.57 -19.19
CA SER A 71 -0.03 -10.38 -18.89
C SER A 71 -0.79 -9.75 -20.05
N ASP A 72 -0.17 -8.80 -20.75
CA ASP A 72 -0.77 -8.09 -21.89
C ASP A 72 -0.94 -8.96 -23.16
N THR A 73 -0.23 -10.08 -23.22
CA THR A 73 -0.25 -11.02 -24.38
C THR A 73 -0.90 -12.36 -24.05
N ASN A 74 -1.37 -12.55 -22.81
CA ASN A 74 -1.99 -13.79 -22.37
C ASN A 74 -3.51 -13.64 -22.28
N ASP A 75 -4.23 -14.24 -23.22
CA ASP A 75 -5.69 -14.12 -23.33
C ASP A 75 -6.42 -14.59 -22.07
N GLU A 76 -5.97 -15.68 -21.42
CA GLU A 76 -6.59 -16.19 -20.17
C GLU A 76 -6.49 -15.16 -19.04
N ILE A 77 -5.34 -14.46 -18.93
CA ILE A 77 -5.14 -13.41 -17.94
C ILE A 77 -6.03 -12.20 -18.25
N LEU A 78 -6.07 -11.78 -19.51
CA LEU A 78 -6.88 -10.64 -19.94
C LEU A 78 -8.37 -10.90 -19.75
N GLU A 79 -8.88 -12.08 -20.12
CA GLU A 79 -10.26 -12.49 -19.86
C GLU A 79 -10.57 -12.47 -18.37
N ARG A 80 -9.66 -13.00 -17.54
CA ARG A 80 -9.84 -12.99 -16.08
C ARG A 80 -9.87 -11.59 -15.50
N ILE A 81 -9.01 -10.68 -15.97
CA ILE A 81 -9.05 -9.27 -15.57
C ILE A 81 -10.40 -8.65 -15.94
N GLN A 82 -10.88 -8.86 -17.16
CA GLN A 82 -12.14 -8.33 -17.64
C GLN A 82 -13.35 -8.88 -16.84
N GLU A 83 -13.35 -10.18 -16.53
CA GLU A 83 -14.39 -10.79 -15.69
C GLU A 83 -14.49 -10.13 -14.32
N VAL A 84 -13.33 -9.89 -13.68
CA VAL A 84 -13.31 -9.27 -12.35
C VAL A 84 -13.68 -7.80 -12.44
N ASP A 85 -13.18 -7.08 -13.42
CA ASP A 85 -13.45 -5.65 -13.60
C ASP A 85 -14.93 -5.40 -13.97
N ALA A 86 -15.60 -6.31 -14.68
CA ALA A 86 -17.04 -6.26 -14.92
C ALA A 86 -17.90 -6.28 -13.62
N LEU A 87 -17.36 -6.82 -12.53
CA LEU A 87 -17.99 -6.82 -11.20
C LEU A 87 -17.73 -5.53 -10.42
N CYS A 88 -16.91 -4.62 -10.95
CA CYS A 88 -16.49 -3.40 -10.29
C CYS A 88 -17.17 -2.15 -10.87
N GLU A 89 -17.33 -1.11 -10.04
CA GLU A 89 -17.70 0.24 -10.49
C GLU A 89 -16.53 0.93 -11.20
N SER A 90 -15.31 0.65 -10.69
CA SER A 90 -14.07 1.15 -11.26
C SER A 90 -12.90 0.24 -10.90
N SER A 91 -11.90 0.24 -11.76
CA SER A 91 -10.57 -0.34 -11.49
C SER A 91 -9.49 0.62 -11.96
N ALA A 92 -8.34 0.58 -11.32
CA ALA A 92 -7.18 1.39 -11.65
C ALA A 92 -5.90 0.70 -11.20
N SER A 93 -4.81 0.96 -11.91
CA SER A 93 -3.50 0.44 -11.56
C SER A 93 -2.54 1.57 -11.23
N VAL A 94 -1.66 1.32 -10.26
CA VAL A 94 -0.60 2.23 -9.86
C VAL A 94 0.69 1.44 -9.70
N ILE A 95 1.72 1.86 -10.39
CA ILE A 95 3.09 1.40 -10.18
C ILE A 95 3.84 2.38 -9.31
N GLY A 96 4.83 1.89 -8.56
CA GLY A 96 5.70 2.75 -7.77
C GLY A 96 6.99 2.08 -7.38
N GLN A 97 7.92 2.90 -6.91
CA GLN A 97 9.24 2.48 -6.46
C GLN A 97 9.33 2.57 -4.94
N VAL A 98 9.86 1.53 -4.31
CA VAL A 98 10.16 1.54 -2.87
C VAL A 98 11.52 2.20 -2.67
N LEU A 99 11.56 3.28 -1.90
CA LEU A 99 12.77 4.03 -1.57
C LEU A 99 13.45 3.47 -0.32
N HIS A 100 12.67 3.19 0.72
CA HIS A 100 13.12 2.67 2.01
C HIS A 100 12.17 1.58 2.52
N ASN A 101 12.71 0.62 3.25
CA ASN A 101 11.98 -0.54 3.76
C ASN A 101 12.64 -1.02 5.05
N THR A 102 11.85 -1.34 6.07
CA THR A 102 12.35 -1.89 7.35
C THR A 102 12.52 -3.41 7.32
N GLY A 103 12.10 -4.08 6.25
CA GLY A 103 11.98 -5.54 6.23
C GLY A 103 10.72 -6.02 6.95
N VAL A 104 10.60 -7.34 7.03
CA VAL A 104 9.52 -8.03 7.75
C VAL A 104 10.15 -8.71 8.96
N PRO A 105 9.73 -8.41 10.21
CA PRO A 105 10.24 -9.09 11.39
C PRO A 105 9.99 -10.60 11.32
N GLU A 106 10.86 -11.37 11.94
CA GLU A 106 10.70 -12.83 12.03
C GLU A 106 9.37 -13.19 12.72
N GLY A 107 8.63 -14.13 12.17
CA GLY A 107 7.32 -14.56 12.70
C GLY A 107 6.18 -13.57 12.50
N PHE A 108 6.43 -12.37 11.93
CA PHE A 108 5.44 -11.33 11.73
C PHE A 108 4.42 -11.70 10.64
N THR A 109 3.14 -11.61 10.98
CA THR A 109 2.06 -11.85 10.03
C THR A 109 1.19 -10.59 9.92
N PRO A 110 1.27 -9.84 8.81
CA PRO A 110 0.51 -8.60 8.64
C PRO A 110 -1.00 -8.89 8.56
N LYS A 111 -1.79 -8.22 9.40
CA LYS A 111 -3.26 -8.27 9.38
C LYS A 111 -3.89 -6.91 9.07
N ILE A 112 -3.18 -5.83 9.39
CA ILE A 112 -3.60 -4.45 9.14
C ILE A 112 -2.55 -3.78 8.26
N CYS A 113 -3.01 -3.07 7.24
CA CYS A 113 -2.20 -2.25 6.35
C CYS A 113 -2.70 -0.80 6.44
N VAL A 114 -1.80 0.11 6.78
CA VAL A 114 -2.05 1.57 6.78
C VAL A 114 -1.25 2.18 5.63
N ARG A 115 -1.92 2.93 4.77
CA ARG A 115 -1.28 3.69 3.69
C ARG A 115 -1.51 5.18 3.92
N ASP A 116 -0.44 5.89 4.17
CA ASP A 116 -0.42 7.34 4.28
C ASP A 116 0.13 7.94 2.99
N THR A 117 -0.67 8.70 2.27
CA THR A 117 -0.21 9.51 1.14
C THR A 117 -0.01 10.93 1.64
N VAL A 118 1.20 11.43 1.50
CA VAL A 118 1.63 12.75 1.99
C VAL A 118 2.14 13.57 0.82
N THR A 119 1.70 14.81 0.72
CA THR A 119 2.21 15.79 -0.24
C THR A 119 3.20 16.69 0.46
N ALA A 120 4.41 16.79 -0.07
CA ALA A 120 5.44 17.70 0.42
C ALA A 120 5.07 19.16 0.17
N ALA A 121 5.45 20.04 1.08
CA ALA A 121 5.47 21.47 0.82
C ALA A 121 6.48 21.81 -0.30
N ASP A 122 6.32 22.97 -0.92
CA ASP A 122 7.17 23.39 -2.03
C ASP A 122 8.65 23.39 -1.63
N GLY A 123 9.48 22.73 -2.43
CA GLY A 123 10.90 22.54 -2.16
C GLY A 123 11.26 21.55 -1.04
N LYS A 124 10.26 20.92 -0.38
CA LYS A 124 10.46 20.07 0.79
C LYS A 124 10.39 18.55 0.51
N LEU A 125 10.41 18.14 -0.74
CA LEU A 125 10.29 16.71 -1.08
C LEU A 125 11.40 15.86 -0.46
N GLY A 126 12.65 16.33 -0.53
CA GLY A 126 13.79 15.63 0.08
C GLY A 126 13.69 15.54 1.59
N ASP A 127 13.26 16.63 2.26
CA ASP A 127 13.05 16.68 3.71
C ASP A 127 11.92 15.72 4.12
N LEU A 128 10.83 15.66 3.34
CA LEU A 128 9.72 14.71 3.60
C LEU A 128 10.17 13.26 3.44
N ILE A 129 10.95 12.92 2.42
CA ILE A 129 11.49 11.57 2.23
C ILE A 129 12.38 11.20 3.42
N ALA A 130 13.29 12.08 3.82
CA ALA A 130 14.17 11.86 4.97
C ALA A 130 13.36 11.67 6.26
N PHE A 131 12.38 12.53 6.52
CA PHE A 131 11.47 12.43 7.67
C PHE A 131 10.72 11.10 7.71
N LEU A 132 10.08 10.70 6.59
CA LEU A 132 9.33 9.45 6.54
C LEU A 132 10.25 8.24 6.68
N SER A 133 11.48 8.29 6.14
CA SER A 133 12.47 7.23 6.28
C SER A 133 12.93 7.05 7.74
N GLU A 134 13.11 8.15 8.48
CA GLU A 134 13.37 8.13 9.92
C GLU A 134 12.15 7.57 10.67
N ALA A 135 10.95 8.06 10.35
CA ALA A 135 9.71 7.65 11.01
C ALA A 135 9.41 6.15 10.86
N ILE A 136 9.68 5.54 9.70
CA ILE A 136 9.47 4.09 9.54
C ILE A 136 10.49 3.24 10.30
N GLN A 137 11.67 3.76 10.59
CA GLN A 137 12.72 3.04 11.33
C GLN A 137 12.56 3.17 12.85
N THR A 138 11.89 4.23 13.32
CA THR A 138 11.67 4.46 14.75
C THR A 138 10.66 3.45 15.29
N GLU A 139 10.96 2.83 16.42
CA GLU A 139 10.02 1.96 17.13
C GLU A 139 8.95 2.80 17.83
N TRP A 140 7.71 2.70 17.35
CA TRP A 140 6.56 3.38 17.94
C TRP A 140 5.76 2.40 18.79
N GLY A 141 5.55 2.74 20.05
CA GLY A 141 4.79 1.92 21.01
C GLY A 141 5.41 0.55 21.29
N GLY A 142 6.66 0.28 20.88
CA GLY A 142 7.33 -1.01 21.05
C GLY A 142 6.57 -2.18 20.43
N VAL A 143 5.87 -1.96 19.31
CA VAL A 143 5.13 -3.01 18.60
C VAL A 143 5.88 -3.45 17.34
N PRO A 144 5.95 -4.76 17.04
CA PRO A 144 6.50 -5.24 15.78
C PRO A 144 5.70 -4.71 14.59
N ARG A 145 6.42 -4.24 13.56
CA ARG A 145 5.79 -3.77 12.32
C ARG A 145 6.76 -3.89 11.16
N SER A 146 6.20 -3.97 9.96
CA SER A 146 6.92 -3.74 8.72
C SER A 146 6.46 -2.44 8.10
N ALA A 147 7.37 -1.67 7.52
CA ALA A 147 7.02 -0.39 6.90
C ALA A 147 7.90 -0.09 5.68
N ASN A 148 7.36 0.71 4.77
CA ASN A 148 8.12 1.22 3.63
C ASN A 148 7.72 2.66 3.27
N VAL A 149 8.65 3.37 2.65
CA VAL A 149 8.43 4.65 1.97
C VAL A 149 8.58 4.44 0.48
N SER A 150 7.63 4.92 -0.29
CA SER A 150 7.59 4.70 -1.73
C SER A 150 7.10 5.92 -2.50
N VAL A 151 7.50 5.97 -3.77
CA VAL A 151 7.07 6.98 -4.74
C VAL A 151 6.15 6.32 -5.74
N PRO A 152 4.88 6.70 -5.84
CA PRO A 152 4.04 6.31 -6.97
C PRO A 152 4.60 6.92 -8.26
N LEU A 153 4.86 6.11 -9.27
CA LEU A 153 5.19 6.55 -10.62
C LEU A 153 3.88 6.92 -11.35
N GLY A 154 3.92 7.78 -12.35
CA GLY A 154 2.70 8.19 -13.08
C GLY A 154 1.68 8.98 -12.23
N ARG A 155 2.12 9.61 -11.16
CA ARG A 155 1.28 10.41 -10.25
C ARG A 155 0.99 11.79 -10.83
N MET A 156 -0.20 12.32 -10.50
CA MET A 156 -0.56 13.70 -10.88
C MET A 156 0.23 14.76 -10.10
N ASN A 157 0.66 14.43 -8.86
CA ASN A 157 1.46 15.34 -8.02
C ASN A 157 2.83 14.71 -7.74
N PHE A 158 3.88 15.30 -8.31
CA PHE A 158 5.27 14.83 -8.15
C PHE A 158 5.79 14.95 -6.71
N ASN A 159 5.17 15.78 -5.87
CA ASN A 159 5.54 15.96 -4.48
C ASN A 159 4.85 14.94 -3.53
N SER A 160 4.10 13.96 -4.06
CA SER A 160 3.42 12.98 -3.23
C SER A 160 4.28 11.74 -2.97
N ILE A 161 4.38 11.37 -1.70
CA ILE A 161 5.08 10.19 -1.17
C ILE A 161 4.08 9.33 -0.43
N ARG A 162 4.28 8.02 -0.44
CA ARG A 162 3.48 7.08 0.32
C ARG A 162 4.34 6.40 1.37
N ALA A 163 3.88 6.46 2.62
CA ALA A 163 4.33 5.58 3.68
C ALA A 163 3.31 4.45 3.88
N THR A 164 3.78 3.22 3.95
CA THR A 164 2.92 2.04 4.19
C THR A 164 3.42 1.34 5.44
N PHE A 165 2.51 1.05 6.36
CA PHE A 165 2.79 0.35 7.62
C PHE A 165 1.93 -0.90 7.71
N PHE A 166 2.51 -1.97 8.22
CA PHE A 166 1.82 -3.21 8.50
C PHE A 166 1.88 -3.52 10.00
N TYR A 167 0.76 -3.98 10.56
CA TYR A 167 0.61 -4.37 11.95
C TYR A 167 -0.09 -5.72 12.05
N GLU A 168 0.10 -6.43 13.15
CA GLU A 168 -0.58 -7.69 13.43
C GLU A 168 -2.02 -7.48 13.93
N SER A 169 -2.31 -6.29 14.51
CA SER A 169 -3.65 -5.96 15.00
C SER A 169 -3.97 -4.46 14.91
N LEU A 170 -5.25 -4.10 15.06
CA LEU A 170 -5.68 -2.71 15.22
C LEU A 170 -5.16 -2.11 16.53
N ALA A 171 -5.03 -2.92 17.60
CA ALA A 171 -4.49 -2.48 18.88
C ALA A 171 -3.00 -2.08 18.76
N ASP A 172 -2.21 -2.83 17.99
CA ASP A 172 -0.81 -2.47 17.72
C ASP A 172 -0.72 -1.16 16.91
N MET A 173 -1.58 -1.02 15.90
CA MET A 173 -1.68 0.21 15.14
C MET A 173 -2.03 1.40 16.03
N GLU A 174 -3.02 1.25 16.91
CA GLU A 174 -3.44 2.30 17.86
C GLU A 174 -2.30 2.68 18.79
N LYS A 175 -1.63 1.69 19.42
CA LYS A 175 -0.50 1.90 20.31
C LYS A 175 0.64 2.67 19.64
N ALA A 176 1.01 2.27 18.40
CA ALA A 176 2.01 2.97 17.63
C ALA A 176 1.59 4.41 17.28
N ASN A 177 0.31 4.63 16.92
CA ASN A 177 -0.21 5.97 16.64
C ASN A 177 -0.21 6.88 17.87
N ILE A 178 -0.62 6.38 19.04
CA ILE A 178 -0.61 7.16 20.30
C ILE A 178 0.81 7.62 20.60
N ASP A 179 1.80 6.74 20.50
CA ASP A 179 3.20 7.07 20.75
C ASP A 179 3.72 8.12 19.75
N LEU A 180 3.44 7.92 18.45
CA LEU A 180 3.82 8.88 17.40
C LEU A 180 3.24 10.28 17.66
N ILE A 181 1.92 10.40 17.92
CA ILE A 181 1.28 11.70 18.13
C ILE A 181 1.69 12.36 19.45
N SER A 182 2.13 11.59 20.43
CA SER A 182 2.67 12.09 21.69
C SER A 182 4.08 12.68 21.54
N ASN A 183 4.78 12.35 20.47
CA ASN A 183 6.09 12.90 20.15
C ASN A 183 5.92 14.27 19.44
N THR A 184 5.82 15.34 20.23
CA THR A 184 5.56 16.70 19.72
C THR A 184 6.64 17.19 18.75
N ALA A 185 7.91 16.80 18.92
CA ALA A 185 9.00 17.16 18.02
C ALA A 185 8.82 16.55 16.63
N MET A 186 8.45 15.26 16.59
CA MET A 186 8.15 14.58 15.32
C MET A 186 6.92 15.15 14.64
N VAL A 187 5.87 15.44 15.40
CA VAL A 187 4.64 16.05 14.87
C VAL A 187 4.95 17.44 14.27
N SER A 188 5.73 18.28 14.98
CA SER A 188 6.12 19.61 14.47
C SER A 188 6.93 19.50 13.19
N LYS A 189 7.96 18.64 13.14
CA LYS A 189 8.77 18.40 11.97
C LYS A 189 7.92 17.92 10.77
N PHE A 190 6.94 17.05 11.03
CA PHE A 190 6.03 16.57 9.99
C PHE A 190 5.15 17.69 9.42
N VAL A 191 4.66 18.59 10.27
CA VAL A 191 3.86 19.75 9.84
C VAL A 191 4.68 20.70 8.96
N GLU A 192 5.96 20.88 9.23
CA GLU A 192 6.85 21.76 8.46
C GLU A 192 7.16 21.25 7.04
N VAL A 193 7.17 19.92 6.85
CA VAL A 193 7.57 19.33 5.56
C VAL A 193 6.39 18.97 4.64
N ARG A 194 5.15 18.97 5.14
CA ARG A 194 3.95 18.64 4.36
C ARG A 194 3.16 19.87 3.93
N ALA A 195 2.57 19.81 2.72
CA ALA A 195 1.71 20.87 2.19
C ALA A 195 0.27 20.82 2.74
N ALA A 196 -0.22 19.62 3.10
CA ALA A 196 -1.60 19.38 3.54
C ALA A 196 -1.66 18.16 4.46
N PRO A 197 -2.77 17.95 5.20
CA PRO A 197 -3.00 16.72 5.94
C PRO A 197 -2.83 15.49 5.04
N GLN A 198 -2.20 14.44 5.59
CA GLN A 198 -2.05 13.17 4.86
C GLN A 198 -3.41 12.52 4.60
N VAL A 199 -3.49 11.78 3.51
CA VAL A 199 -4.61 10.87 3.23
C VAL A 199 -4.26 9.51 3.78
N ARG A 200 -4.92 9.11 4.88
CA ARG A 200 -4.70 7.82 5.55
C ARG A 200 -5.79 6.83 5.18
N VAL A 201 -5.39 5.67 4.69
CA VAL A 201 -6.29 4.54 4.40
C VAL A 201 -5.90 3.36 5.27
N VAL A 202 -6.86 2.84 6.04
CA VAL A 202 -6.68 1.64 6.86
C VAL A 202 -7.39 0.47 6.19
N SER A 203 -6.69 -0.64 6.03
CA SER A 203 -7.18 -1.84 5.35
C SER A 203 -6.85 -3.09 6.15
N ARG A 204 -7.69 -4.11 6.03
CA ARG A 204 -7.38 -5.47 6.48
C ARG A 204 -6.57 -6.19 5.40
N VAL A 205 -5.48 -6.85 5.78
CA VAL A 205 -4.77 -7.79 4.91
C VAL A 205 -5.58 -9.09 4.89
N VAL A 206 -6.08 -9.46 3.72
CA VAL A 206 -6.92 -10.65 3.54
C VAL A 206 -6.18 -11.80 2.87
N SER A 207 -5.02 -11.51 2.28
CA SER A 207 -4.08 -12.51 1.77
C SER A 207 -2.67 -11.92 1.80
N TYR A 208 -1.67 -12.73 2.12
CA TYR A 208 -0.27 -12.35 2.19
C TYR A 208 0.61 -13.49 1.68
N THR A 209 1.47 -13.19 0.72
CA THR A 209 2.51 -14.09 0.21
C THR A 209 3.86 -13.44 0.56
N PRO A 210 4.62 -14.00 1.52
CA PRO A 210 5.91 -13.45 1.91
C PRO A 210 6.91 -13.56 0.77
N ARG A 211 7.98 -12.77 0.86
CA ARG A 211 9.15 -12.94 0.02
C ARG A 211 9.86 -14.23 0.47
N THR A 212 10.06 -15.15 -0.43
CA THR A 212 10.95 -16.28 -0.18
C THR A 212 12.39 -15.76 -0.19
N SER A 213 13.11 -15.98 0.92
CA SER A 213 14.54 -15.66 1.07
C SER A 213 15.40 -16.48 0.09
#